data_5a484826d594e5bc563a8763289b3503
#
_entry.id   5a484826d594e5bc563a8763289b3503
#
_cell.length_a   1.000
_cell.length_b   1.000
_cell.length_c   1.000
_cell.angle_alpha   90.00
_cell.angle_beta   90.00
_cell.angle_gamma   90.00
#
_symmetry.space_group_name_H-M   'P 1'
#
loop_
_entity.id
_entity.type
_entity.pdbx_description
1 polymer ?
#
loop_
_entity_poly.entity_id
_entity_poly.type
_entity_poly.pdbx_seq_one_letter_code
_entity_poly.pdbx_strand_id
1 'polypeptide(L)'
;WSSDVCSSDLGYQLPADYLEKNLLYYLKRTSHGSTLSRIVHAQLAEMAQFHELSWQLYQEALYSDYRDIQGGTTAEGIHTGVMAATIHVTLATYAGVDTRQNELSICPNLPEHWQALAFQFIHQGVTYQFSLTQTSVTITADKDTQLLVQGALIPLTAERPKEVHYQ
;
A
#
# COMPACT_ATOMS: atom_id res chain seq x y z
N TRP A 1 1.65 -5.34 9.06
CA TRP A 1 0.76 -6.13 9.92
C TRP A 1 -0.27 -6.81 9.03
N SER A 2 0.05 -7.99 8.55
CA SER A 2 -0.95 -8.88 7.99
C SER A 2 -1.66 -9.55 9.16
N SER A 3 -2.99 -9.47 9.23
CA SER A 3 -3.78 -10.26 10.18
C SER A 3 -3.54 -11.77 10.01
N ASP A 4 -3.03 -12.18 8.86
CA ASP A 4 -2.70 -13.56 8.54
C ASP A 4 -1.49 -14.09 9.30
N VAL A 5 -0.49 -13.24 9.60
CA VAL A 5 0.69 -13.67 10.37
C VAL A 5 0.29 -14.13 11.76
N CYS A 6 -0.55 -13.35 12.46
CA CYS A 6 -0.99 -13.73 13.81
C CYS A 6 -1.91 -14.95 13.82
N SER A 7 -2.76 -15.12 12.80
CA SER A 7 -3.68 -16.25 12.74
C SER A 7 -2.99 -17.57 12.37
N SER A 8 -2.05 -17.54 11.42
CA SER A 8 -1.28 -18.71 11.02
C SER A 8 -0.34 -19.18 12.13
N ASP A 9 0.34 -18.26 12.82
CA ASP A 9 1.25 -18.57 13.93
C ASP A 9 0.52 -19.17 15.14
N LEU A 10 -0.75 -18.81 15.34
CA LEU A 10 -1.63 -19.36 16.39
C LEU A 10 -2.42 -20.59 15.93
N GLY A 11 -2.24 -21.04 14.69
CA GLY A 11 -2.92 -22.22 14.14
C GLY A 11 -4.40 -22.02 13.82
N TYR A 12 -4.91 -20.78 13.78
CA TYR A 12 -6.27 -20.50 13.38
C TYR A 12 -6.45 -20.66 11.87
N GLN A 13 -7.45 -21.41 11.47
CA GLN A 13 -7.92 -21.44 10.07
C GLN A 13 -9.09 -20.49 9.93
N LEU A 14 -8.85 -19.35 9.32
CA LEU A 14 -9.90 -18.37 9.04
C LEU A 14 -10.65 -18.75 7.75
N PRO A 15 -11.98 -18.53 7.68
CA PRO A 15 -12.73 -18.69 6.44
C PRO A 15 -12.16 -17.80 5.34
N ALA A 16 -12.25 -18.21 4.07
CA ALA A 16 -11.71 -17.44 2.94
C ALA A 16 -12.29 -16.01 2.84
N ASP A 17 -13.51 -15.80 3.31
CA ASP A 17 -14.22 -14.52 3.30
C ASP A 17 -14.10 -13.71 4.61
N TYR A 18 -13.19 -14.12 5.51
CA TYR A 18 -13.08 -13.47 6.84
C TYR A 18 -12.75 -11.98 6.75
N LEU A 19 -11.88 -11.61 5.82
CA LEU A 19 -11.45 -10.23 5.63
C LEU A 19 -12.60 -9.33 5.19
N GLU A 20 -13.35 -9.76 4.17
CA GLU A 20 -14.54 -9.07 3.68
C GLU A 20 -15.59 -8.92 4.78
N LYS A 21 -15.94 -10.01 5.47
CA LYS A 21 -16.93 -10.00 6.55
C LYS A 21 -16.53 -9.05 7.68
N ASN A 22 -15.27 -9.08 8.09
CA ASN A 22 -14.75 -8.19 9.13
C ASN A 22 -14.77 -6.73 8.68
N LEU A 23 -14.30 -6.45 7.46
CA LEU A 23 -14.33 -5.10 6.89
C LEU A 23 -15.74 -4.53 6.92
N LEU A 24 -16.72 -5.26 6.35
CA LEU A 24 -18.12 -4.82 6.31
C LEU A 24 -18.76 -4.68 7.70
N TYR A 25 -18.38 -5.56 8.64
CA TYR A 25 -18.85 -5.49 10.01
C TYR A 25 -18.36 -4.23 10.71
N TYR A 26 -17.06 -3.92 10.60
CA TYR A 26 -16.46 -2.77 11.27
C TYR A 26 -16.77 -1.44 10.58
N LEU A 27 -16.88 -1.40 9.26
CA LEU A 27 -17.31 -0.19 8.54
C LEU A 27 -18.67 0.34 9.04
N LYS A 28 -19.62 -0.55 9.31
CA LYS A 28 -20.95 -0.19 9.83
C LYS A 28 -20.93 0.33 11.27
N ARG A 29 -19.85 0.10 12.02
CA ARG A 29 -19.71 0.41 13.44
C ARG A 29 -18.67 1.46 13.76
N THR A 30 -17.81 1.76 12.82
CA THR A 30 -16.80 2.79 12.94
C THR A 30 -17.41 4.14 12.62
N SER A 31 -17.42 5.06 13.56
CA SER A 31 -17.92 6.43 13.34
C SER A 31 -16.98 7.30 12.50
N HIS A 32 -15.79 6.79 12.20
CA HIS A 32 -14.71 7.55 11.57
C HIS A 32 -14.42 8.91 12.27
N GLY A 33 -14.64 8.96 13.57
CA GLY A 33 -14.33 10.12 14.41
C GLY A 33 -12.82 10.39 14.55
N SER A 34 -11.97 9.47 14.07
CA SER A 34 -10.52 9.67 13.91
C SER A 34 -10.16 9.57 12.43
N THR A 35 -9.32 10.48 11.97
CA THR A 35 -8.77 10.49 10.61
C THR A 35 -8.00 9.20 10.30
N LEU A 36 -7.33 8.62 11.29
CA LEU A 36 -6.55 7.38 11.17
C LEU A 36 -7.41 6.17 10.77
N SER A 37 -8.68 6.11 11.20
CA SER A 37 -9.55 4.99 10.85
C SER A 37 -9.80 4.87 9.35
N ARG A 38 -9.83 5.98 8.61
CA ARG A 38 -10.05 5.99 7.17
C ARG A 38 -8.89 5.33 6.41
N ILE A 39 -7.66 5.70 6.75
CA ILE A 39 -6.50 5.15 6.03
C ILE A 39 -6.29 3.66 6.33
N VAL A 40 -6.58 3.20 7.55
CA VAL A 40 -6.57 1.77 7.88
C VAL A 40 -7.65 1.01 7.11
N HIS A 41 -8.88 1.56 7.04
CA HIS A 41 -9.95 0.93 6.26
C HIS A 41 -9.68 0.98 4.76
N ALA A 42 -8.96 2.00 4.24
CA ALA A 42 -8.53 2.04 2.83
C ALA A 42 -7.62 0.84 2.51
N GLN A 43 -6.63 0.57 3.36
CA GLN A 43 -5.75 -0.60 3.21
C GLN A 43 -6.53 -1.92 3.25
N LEU A 44 -7.41 -2.08 4.25
CA LEU A 44 -8.22 -3.30 4.40
C LEU A 44 -9.20 -3.49 3.25
N ALA A 45 -9.77 -2.40 2.72
CA ALA A 45 -10.65 -2.43 1.56
C ALA A 45 -9.91 -2.91 0.31
N GLU A 46 -8.68 -2.43 0.08
CA GLU A 46 -7.85 -2.90 -1.02
C GLU A 46 -7.53 -4.40 -0.90
N MET A 47 -7.12 -4.85 0.29
CA MET A 47 -6.88 -6.26 0.55
C MET A 47 -8.12 -7.14 0.35
N ALA A 48 -9.32 -6.59 0.58
CA ALA A 48 -10.60 -7.26 0.35
C ALA A 48 -11.16 -7.06 -1.07
N GLN A 49 -10.38 -6.48 -2.00
CA GLN A 49 -10.76 -6.22 -3.40
C GLN A 49 -11.89 -5.21 -3.58
N PHE A 50 -12.12 -4.35 -2.59
CA PHE A 50 -13.07 -3.22 -2.69
C PHE A 50 -12.33 -1.95 -3.14
N HIS A 51 -11.85 -1.94 -4.37
CA HIS A 51 -10.94 -0.91 -4.91
C HIS A 51 -11.51 0.50 -4.84
N GLU A 52 -12.77 0.69 -5.23
CA GLU A 52 -13.43 2.00 -5.17
C GLU A 52 -13.57 2.52 -3.73
N LEU A 53 -13.91 1.64 -2.80
CA LEU A 53 -14.00 2.00 -1.38
C LEU A 53 -12.61 2.34 -0.82
N SER A 54 -11.58 1.57 -1.19
CA SER A 54 -10.19 1.83 -0.85
C SER A 54 -9.78 3.23 -1.31
N TRP A 55 -10.01 3.53 -2.56
CA TRP A 55 -9.70 4.83 -3.15
C TRP A 55 -10.42 6.00 -2.48
N GLN A 56 -11.74 5.87 -2.24
CA GLN A 56 -12.51 6.87 -1.54
C GLN A 56 -11.93 7.16 -0.14
N LEU A 57 -11.71 6.12 0.67
CA LEU A 57 -11.20 6.26 2.03
C LEU A 57 -9.76 6.80 2.06
N TYR A 58 -8.94 6.42 1.09
CA TYR A 58 -7.59 6.95 0.92
C TYR A 58 -7.62 8.46 0.63
N GLN A 59 -8.47 8.91 -0.29
CA GLN A 59 -8.66 10.34 -0.58
C GLN A 59 -9.14 11.11 0.64
N GLU A 60 -10.11 10.59 1.37
CA GLU A 60 -10.60 11.22 2.60
C GLU A 60 -9.49 11.36 3.64
N ALA A 61 -8.64 10.34 3.80
CA ALA A 61 -7.47 10.40 4.68
C ALA A 61 -6.44 11.43 4.20
N LEU A 62 -6.14 11.45 2.90
CA LEU A 62 -5.17 12.37 2.29
C LEU A 62 -5.57 13.83 2.46
N TYR A 63 -6.88 14.14 2.37
CA TYR A 63 -7.40 15.49 2.53
C TYR A 63 -7.74 15.87 3.97
N SER A 64 -7.57 14.97 4.94
CA SER A 64 -8.07 15.16 6.31
C SER A 64 -7.50 16.37 7.04
N ASP A 65 -6.24 16.75 6.75
CA ASP A 65 -5.60 17.92 7.34
C ASP A 65 -5.75 19.18 6.48
N TYR A 66 -6.19 19.04 5.24
CA TYR A 66 -6.42 20.14 4.32
C TYR A 66 -7.89 20.61 4.31
N ARG A 67 -8.80 19.69 4.50
CA ARG A 67 -10.25 19.96 4.59
C ARG A 67 -10.75 19.46 5.94
N ASP A 68 -11.50 20.29 6.64
CA ASP A 68 -12.16 19.86 7.88
C ASP A 68 -13.32 18.91 7.58
N ILE A 69 -12.99 17.66 7.38
CA ILE A 69 -13.95 16.59 7.07
C ILE A 69 -14.65 16.03 8.32
N GLN A 70 -14.25 16.50 9.51
CA GLN A 70 -14.74 15.98 10.80
C GLN A 70 -15.36 17.05 11.72
N GLY A 71 -15.40 18.31 11.28
CA GLY A 71 -16.05 19.38 12.04
C GLY A 71 -15.24 19.88 13.23
N GLY A 72 -13.96 20.18 13.05
CA GLY A 72 -13.15 20.84 14.06
C GLY A 72 -11.73 20.28 14.27
N THR A 73 -11.38 19.17 13.63
CA THR A 73 -10.06 18.53 13.82
C THR A 73 -8.91 19.26 13.14
N THR A 74 -9.18 20.04 12.09
CA THR A 74 -8.15 20.82 11.39
C THR A 74 -7.48 21.85 12.29
N ALA A 75 -8.19 22.39 13.28
CA ALA A 75 -7.65 23.31 14.28
C ALA A 75 -6.69 22.64 15.29
N GLU A 76 -6.69 21.33 15.40
CA GLU A 76 -5.81 20.58 16.29
C GLU A 76 -4.39 20.44 15.72
N GLY A 77 -4.20 20.74 14.43
CA GLY A 77 -2.92 20.66 13.73
C GLY A 77 -2.80 19.43 12.82
N ILE A 78 -1.60 19.18 12.31
CA ILE A 78 -1.33 18.10 11.37
C ILE A 78 -1.34 16.74 12.06
N HIS A 79 -2.13 15.81 11.55
CA HIS A 79 -2.21 14.42 12.00
C HIS A 79 -1.07 13.59 11.37
N THR A 80 0.14 13.72 11.89
CA THR A 80 1.35 13.10 11.32
C THR A 80 1.21 11.59 11.08
N GLY A 81 0.50 10.87 11.97
CA GLY A 81 0.23 9.45 11.80
C GLY A 81 -0.59 9.13 10.55
N VAL A 82 -1.58 9.95 10.24
CA VAL A 82 -2.40 9.79 9.01
C VAL A 82 -1.57 10.11 7.78
N MET A 83 -0.82 11.20 7.80
CA MET A 83 0.04 11.58 6.67
C MET A 83 1.12 10.54 6.39
N ALA A 84 1.76 9.99 7.44
CA ALA A 84 2.68 8.87 7.27
C ALA A 84 1.99 7.62 6.74
N ALA A 85 0.77 7.33 7.20
CA ALA A 85 0.00 6.17 6.75
C ALA A 85 -0.47 6.31 5.29
N THR A 86 -0.73 7.52 4.77
CA THR A 86 -1.02 7.70 3.33
C THR A 86 0.18 7.34 2.46
N ILE A 87 1.40 7.70 2.88
CA ILE A 87 2.64 7.28 2.20
C ILE A 87 2.80 5.76 2.28
N HIS A 88 2.58 5.17 3.47
CA HIS A 88 2.67 3.73 3.67
C HIS A 88 1.69 2.97 2.76
N VAL A 89 0.42 3.36 2.71
CA VAL A 89 -0.59 2.72 1.84
C VAL A 89 -0.22 2.88 0.36
N THR A 90 0.28 4.06 -0.03
CA THR A 90 0.79 4.26 -1.40
C THR A 90 1.87 3.24 -1.77
N LEU A 91 2.86 3.04 -0.90
CA LEU A 91 3.99 2.16 -1.19
C LEU A 91 3.67 0.68 -0.94
N ALA A 92 3.13 0.34 0.23
CA ALA A 92 2.92 -1.05 0.61
C ALA A 92 1.67 -1.67 -0.02
N THR A 93 0.62 -0.87 -0.27
CA THR A 93 -0.66 -1.39 -0.78
C THR A 93 -0.80 -1.20 -2.28
N TYR A 94 -0.67 0.04 -2.79
CA TYR A 94 -0.86 0.32 -4.21
C TYR A 94 0.37 0.00 -5.07
N ALA A 95 1.58 0.37 -4.62
CA ALA A 95 2.79 -0.06 -5.32
C ALA A 95 3.17 -1.52 -4.99
N GLY A 96 2.64 -2.08 -3.90
CA GLY A 96 2.85 -3.47 -3.51
C GLY A 96 4.27 -3.78 -3.05
N VAL A 97 4.97 -2.79 -2.46
CA VAL A 97 6.33 -2.97 -1.92
C VAL A 97 6.26 -3.80 -0.64
N ASP A 98 6.96 -4.93 -0.62
CA ASP A 98 7.08 -5.81 0.56
C ASP A 98 8.55 -6.08 0.89
N THR A 99 8.93 -5.81 2.12
CA THR A 99 10.29 -5.96 2.67
C THR A 99 10.39 -7.02 3.77
N ARG A 100 9.32 -7.79 4.01
CA ARG A 100 9.25 -8.77 5.11
C ARG A 100 10.06 -10.04 4.83
N GLN A 101 10.37 -10.30 3.57
CA GLN A 101 11.20 -11.41 3.13
C GLN A 101 12.64 -10.98 2.88
N ASN A 102 13.52 -11.93 2.55
CA ASN A 102 14.92 -11.63 2.27
C ASN A 102 15.09 -10.78 1.01
N GLU A 103 14.33 -11.07 -0.04
CA GLU A 103 14.29 -10.26 -1.25
C GLU A 103 13.21 -9.18 -1.16
N LEU A 104 13.55 -7.98 -1.66
CA LEU A 104 12.55 -6.96 -1.92
C LEU A 104 11.55 -7.50 -2.94
N SER A 105 10.26 -7.36 -2.67
CA SER A 105 9.24 -7.71 -3.64
C SER A 105 8.34 -6.52 -3.97
N ILE A 106 7.81 -6.52 -5.18
CA ILE A 106 6.83 -5.54 -5.64
C ILE A 106 5.70 -6.24 -6.39
N CYS A 107 4.47 -5.93 -6.00
CA CYS A 107 3.25 -6.47 -6.61
C CYS A 107 2.26 -5.32 -6.85
N PRO A 108 2.45 -4.52 -7.91
CA PRO A 108 1.67 -3.30 -8.13
C PRO A 108 0.19 -3.60 -8.35
N ASN A 109 -0.64 -2.78 -7.73
CA ASN A 109 -2.09 -2.71 -7.92
C ASN A 109 -2.51 -1.25 -7.81
N LEU A 110 -2.14 -0.44 -8.83
CA LEU A 110 -2.39 0.99 -8.81
C LEU A 110 -3.89 1.29 -8.95
N PRO A 111 -4.43 2.27 -8.20
CA PRO A 111 -5.78 2.77 -8.44
C PRO A 111 -5.96 3.18 -9.90
N GLU A 112 -7.11 2.88 -10.49
CA GLU A 112 -7.42 3.21 -11.89
C GLU A 112 -7.29 4.72 -12.19
N HIS A 113 -7.45 5.55 -11.16
CA HIS A 113 -7.31 7.01 -11.24
C HIS A 113 -5.87 7.49 -11.42
N TRP A 114 -4.87 6.63 -11.19
CA TRP A 114 -3.45 6.97 -11.36
C TRP A 114 -2.93 6.47 -12.71
N GLN A 115 -2.33 7.37 -13.46
CA GLN A 115 -1.66 7.01 -14.73
C GLN A 115 -0.28 6.42 -14.48
N ALA A 116 0.42 6.94 -13.48
CA ALA A 116 1.75 6.47 -13.09
C ALA A 116 2.05 6.82 -11.64
N LEU A 117 2.98 6.06 -11.04
CA LEU A 117 3.57 6.33 -9.73
C LEU A 117 5.08 6.16 -9.85
N ALA A 118 5.84 7.18 -9.43
CA ALA A 118 7.30 7.08 -9.38
C ALA A 118 7.78 7.40 -7.96
N PHE A 119 8.74 6.61 -7.48
CA PHE A 119 9.35 6.80 -6.16
C PHE A 119 10.75 6.20 -6.10
N GLN A 120 11.49 6.60 -5.08
CA GLN A 120 12.77 6.01 -4.71
C GLN A 120 12.64 5.27 -3.39
N PHE A 121 13.29 4.12 -3.30
CA PHE A 121 13.26 3.27 -2.12
C PHE A 121 14.64 2.72 -1.81
N ILE A 122 15.06 2.77 -0.55
CA ILE A 122 16.34 2.23 -0.11
C ILE A 122 16.08 0.96 0.69
N HIS A 123 16.64 -0.15 0.24
CA HIS A 123 16.55 -1.43 0.92
C HIS A 123 17.89 -2.13 0.95
N GLN A 124 18.34 -2.54 2.15
CA GLN A 124 19.62 -3.23 2.37
C GLN A 124 20.84 -2.55 1.72
N GLY A 125 20.87 -1.21 1.73
CA GLY A 125 21.96 -0.42 1.18
C GLY A 125 22.01 -0.37 -0.35
N VAL A 126 20.94 -0.76 -1.02
CA VAL A 126 20.69 -0.56 -2.45
C VAL A 126 19.61 0.50 -2.63
N THR A 127 19.86 1.45 -3.51
CA THR A 127 18.88 2.48 -3.89
C THR A 127 18.14 2.06 -5.15
N TYR A 128 16.85 1.89 -5.05
CA TYR A 128 15.98 1.56 -6.16
C TYR A 128 15.19 2.79 -6.60
N GLN A 129 15.05 2.98 -7.90
CA GLN A 129 14.13 3.92 -8.52
C GLN A 129 13.05 3.12 -9.25
N PHE A 130 11.80 3.41 -8.93
CA PHE A 130 10.64 2.75 -9.52
C PHE A 130 9.82 3.75 -10.32
N SER A 131 9.36 3.33 -11.48
CA SER A 131 8.33 4.02 -12.26
C SER A 131 7.29 2.99 -12.69
N LEU A 132 6.09 3.09 -12.12
CA LEU A 132 4.98 2.17 -12.33
C LEU A 132 3.93 2.81 -13.21
N THR A 133 3.33 2.00 -14.08
CA THR A 133 2.10 2.32 -14.80
C THR A 133 1.04 1.29 -14.45
N GLN A 134 -0.10 1.28 -15.14
CA GLN A 134 -1.13 0.24 -14.95
C GLN A 134 -0.68 -1.15 -15.44
N THR A 135 0.36 -1.23 -16.28
CA THR A 135 0.73 -2.48 -16.97
C THR A 135 2.21 -2.81 -16.90
N SER A 136 3.04 -1.92 -16.37
CA SER A 136 4.49 -2.14 -16.30
C SER A 136 5.14 -1.41 -15.13
N VAL A 137 6.30 -1.92 -14.73
CA VAL A 137 7.22 -1.24 -13.82
C VAL A 137 8.60 -1.15 -14.47
N THR A 138 9.17 0.05 -14.48
CA THR A 138 10.58 0.27 -14.80
C THR A 138 11.35 0.44 -13.50
N ILE A 139 12.42 -0.33 -13.35
CA ILE A 139 13.23 -0.39 -12.14
C ILE A 139 14.68 -0.09 -12.49
N THR A 140 15.31 0.82 -11.74
CA THR A 140 16.75 1.06 -11.80
C THR A 140 17.33 0.89 -10.40
N ALA A 141 18.47 0.25 -10.26
CA ALA A 141 19.19 0.10 -9.00
C ALA A 141 20.61 0.67 -9.12
N ASP A 142 21.15 1.22 -8.04
CA ASP A 142 22.52 1.75 -7.98
C ASP A 142 23.60 0.67 -7.92
N LYS A 143 23.21 -0.60 -7.71
CA LYS A 143 24.10 -1.78 -7.64
C LYS A 143 23.47 -2.96 -8.36
N ASP A 144 24.31 -3.93 -8.73
CA ASP A 144 23.84 -5.24 -9.19
C ASP A 144 23.07 -5.93 -8.05
N THR A 145 21.84 -6.31 -8.32
CA THR A 145 20.93 -6.89 -7.32
C THR A 145 19.82 -7.70 -8.00
N GLN A 146 18.88 -8.15 -7.22
CA GLN A 146 17.66 -8.80 -7.70
C GLN A 146 16.48 -8.44 -6.80
N LEU A 147 15.27 -8.52 -7.34
CA LEU A 147 14.02 -8.40 -6.58
C LEU A 147 12.94 -9.26 -7.22
N LEU A 148 11.84 -9.41 -6.50
CA LEU A 148 10.65 -10.11 -7.02
C LEU A 148 9.66 -9.09 -7.60
N VAL A 149 9.21 -9.33 -8.82
CA VAL A 149 8.06 -8.62 -9.43
C VAL A 149 6.95 -9.62 -9.66
N GLN A 150 5.82 -9.47 -8.97
CA GLN A 150 4.71 -10.45 -8.99
C GLN A 150 5.18 -11.91 -8.81
N GLY A 151 6.12 -12.12 -7.89
CA GLY A 151 6.68 -13.43 -7.57
C GLY A 151 7.77 -13.94 -8.53
N ALA A 152 8.02 -13.27 -9.66
CA ALA A 152 9.10 -13.60 -10.58
C ALA A 152 10.40 -12.89 -10.16
N LEU A 153 11.50 -13.63 -10.06
CA LEU A 153 12.80 -13.07 -9.72
C LEU A 153 13.41 -12.33 -10.93
N ILE A 154 13.68 -11.05 -10.76
CA ILE A 154 14.20 -10.15 -11.77
C ILE A 154 15.62 -9.70 -11.40
N PRO A 155 16.66 -10.11 -12.15
CA PRO A 155 18.00 -9.59 -11.96
C PRO A 155 18.10 -8.15 -12.52
N LEU A 156 18.77 -7.29 -11.78
CA LEU A 156 19.08 -5.91 -12.15
C LEU A 156 20.59 -5.72 -12.27
N THR A 157 21.00 -5.01 -13.31
CA THR A 157 22.37 -4.52 -13.47
C THR A 157 22.43 -3.05 -13.05
N ALA A 158 23.45 -2.69 -12.30
CA ALA A 158 23.66 -1.33 -11.80
C ALA A 158 23.45 -0.27 -12.88
N GLU A 159 22.70 0.78 -12.54
CA GLU A 159 22.42 1.95 -13.39
C GLU A 159 21.70 1.63 -14.72
N ARG A 160 21.23 0.39 -14.92
CA ARG A 160 20.49 0.00 -16.13
C ARG A 160 19.02 -0.18 -15.82
N PRO A 161 18.13 0.60 -16.46
CA PRO A 161 16.70 0.43 -16.28
C PRO A 161 16.25 -0.93 -16.84
N LYS A 162 15.39 -1.60 -16.08
CA LYS A 162 14.74 -2.84 -16.46
C LYS A 162 13.24 -2.63 -16.44
N GLU A 163 12.58 -2.82 -17.56
CA GLU A 163 11.13 -2.82 -17.64
C GLU A 163 10.58 -4.24 -17.51
N VAL A 164 9.54 -4.39 -16.71
CA VAL A 164 8.79 -5.63 -16.49
C VAL A 164 7.31 -5.33 -16.69
N HIS A 165 6.67 -6.06 -17.59
CA HIS A 165 5.23 -5.98 -17.83
C HIS A 165 4.49 -6.94 -16.90
N TYR A 166 3.29 -6.52 -16.44
CA TYR A 166 2.38 -7.33 -15.64
C TYR A 166 0.92 -7.12 -16.07
N GLN A 167 0.06 -8.06 -15.72
CA GLN A 167 -1.36 -8.04 -16.04
C GLN A 167 -2.20 -7.76 -14.80
#